data_f2e468cd9f2f918acf6633e6dffe1c1f
#
_entry.id   f2e468cd9f2f918acf6633e6dffe1c1f
#
_cell.length_a   1.000
_cell.length_b   1.000
_cell.length_c   1.000
_cell.angle_alpha   90.00
_cell.angle_beta   90.00
_cell.angle_gamma   90.00
#
_symmetry.space_group_name_H-M   'P 1'
#
loop_
_entity.id
_entity.type
_entity.pdbx_description
1 polymer ?
#
loop_
_entity_poly.entity_id
_entity_poly.type
_entity_poly.pdbx_seq_one_letter_code
_entity_poly.pdbx_strand_id
1 'polypeptide(L)'
;MVQLKDIVKIYNKGKSNEFEALHGVSAEIKDGEMIAIVGTSGAGKSTLLHILGFIDRYDKGEYILDGTPVGKMNEIKMAHLRNEKIGMIMQDFALIEDYTLRDNVLIPLDFSKKKMRKKEKLNRVISALEAVGMKEHCHKPVKQLSGGQKQRVAIARAIVNDPSFLLADEPTGALDSKTTDEIMKVFKRINEEGRTVVIVTHDNSVAERCSRVIRIEDGMVVK
;
A
#
# COMPACT_ATOMS: atom_id res chain seq x y z
N MET A 1 -9.13 -0.93 -12.21
CA MET A 1 -8.44 -2.14 -12.71
C MET A 1 -6.99 -1.83 -13.05
N VAL A 2 -6.05 -2.69 -12.64
CA VAL A 2 -4.61 -2.60 -12.94
C VAL A 2 -4.23 -3.69 -13.93
N GLN A 3 -3.45 -3.33 -14.94
CA GLN A 3 -2.82 -4.29 -15.85
C GLN A 3 -1.32 -3.98 -15.94
N LEU A 4 -0.51 -4.99 -15.73
CA LEU A 4 0.93 -4.99 -15.93
C LEU A 4 1.26 -5.93 -17.07
N LYS A 5 2.07 -5.48 -18.04
CA LYS A 5 2.51 -6.26 -19.18
C LYS A 5 4.03 -6.16 -19.30
N ASP A 6 4.68 -7.31 -19.13
CA ASP A 6 6.13 -7.50 -19.30
C ASP A 6 6.98 -6.45 -18.55
N ILE A 7 6.61 -6.18 -17.29
CA ILE A 7 7.30 -5.18 -16.44
C ILE A 7 8.70 -5.68 -16.10
N VAL A 8 9.70 -4.92 -16.50
CA VAL A 8 11.11 -5.12 -16.15
C VAL A 8 11.57 -3.96 -15.27
N LYS A 9 12.30 -4.29 -14.19
CA LYS A 9 12.92 -3.32 -13.32
C LYS A 9 14.39 -3.65 -13.10
N ILE A 10 15.26 -2.68 -13.40
CA ILE A 10 16.72 -2.79 -13.24
C ILE A 10 17.18 -1.71 -12.29
N TYR A 11 17.80 -2.09 -11.17
CA TYR A 11 18.48 -1.16 -10.27
C TYR A 11 19.93 -0.96 -10.65
N ASN A 12 20.47 0.22 -10.38
CA ASN A 12 21.87 0.60 -10.64
C ASN A 12 22.33 0.38 -12.09
N LYS A 13 21.45 0.60 -13.05
CA LYS A 13 21.68 0.37 -14.48
C LYS A 13 22.98 1.01 -14.96
N GLY A 14 23.82 0.22 -15.63
CA GLY A 14 25.15 0.62 -16.14
C GLY A 14 26.24 0.69 -15.07
N LYS A 15 25.99 0.24 -13.83
CA LYS A 15 27.00 0.17 -12.77
C LYS A 15 27.43 -1.28 -12.51
N SER A 16 28.57 -1.47 -11.79
CA SER A 16 29.09 -2.79 -11.45
C SER A 16 28.16 -3.64 -10.57
N ASN A 17 27.24 -3.01 -9.86
CA ASN A 17 26.21 -3.62 -9.03
C ASN A 17 24.81 -3.55 -9.66
N GLU A 18 24.73 -3.58 -10.99
CA GLU A 18 23.47 -3.68 -11.71
C GLU A 18 22.74 -4.97 -11.31
N PHE A 19 21.46 -4.83 -11.04
CA PHE A 19 20.60 -5.94 -10.62
C PHE A 19 19.21 -5.80 -11.26
N GLU A 20 18.80 -6.81 -12.01
CA GLU A 20 17.43 -6.87 -12.53
C GLU A 20 16.53 -7.53 -11.48
N ALA A 21 15.57 -6.76 -10.98
CA ALA A 21 14.69 -7.17 -9.88
C ALA A 21 13.36 -7.76 -10.36
N LEU A 22 12.90 -7.37 -11.57
CA LEU A 22 11.71 -7.91 -12.22
C LEU A 22 12.03 -8.24 -13.68
N HIS A 23 11.68 -9.46 -14.11
CA HIS A 23 12.05 -10.08 -15.37
C HIS A 23 10.83 -10.30 -16.30
N GLY A 24 10.05 -9.23 -16.58
CA GLY A 24 8.89 -9.34 -17.46
C GLY A 24 7.62 -9.76 -16.73
N VAL A 25 7.36 -9.18 -15.57
CA VAL A 25 6.16 -9.45 -14.76
C VAL A 25 4.90 -8.99 -15.48
N SER A 26 3.97 -9.93 -15.71
CA SER A 26 2.64 -9.65 -16.25
C SER A 26 1.58 -10.10 -15.25
N ALA A 27 0.68 -9.18 -14.88
CA ALA A 27 -0.38 -9.44 -13.92
C ALA A 27 -1.59 -8.51 -14.17
N GLU A 28 -2.77 -8.98 -13.80
CA GLU A 28 -3.99 -8.20 -13.77
C GLU A 28 -4.58 -8.20 -12.37
N ILE A 29 -5.03 -7.04 -11.88
CA ILE A 29 -5.71 -6.86 -10.60
C ILE A 29 -7.05 -6.19 -10.89
N LYS A 30 -8.13 -6.88 -10.59
CA LYS A 30 -9.50 -6.37 -10.79
C LYS A 30 -9.90 -5.44 -9.64
N ASP A 31 -10.81 -4.53 -9.93
CA ASP A 31 -11.35 -3.66 -8.87
C ASP A 31 -12.10 -4.49 -7.83
N GLY A 32 -11.91 -4.15 -6.56
CA GLY A 32 -12.51 -4.84 -5.43
C GLY A 32 -11.87 -6.20 -5.07
N GLU A 33 -10.80 -6.64 -5.74
CA GLU A 33 -10.07 -7.85 -5.32
C GLU A 33 -9.27 -7.57 -4.03
N MET A 34 -9.15 -8.59 -3.18
CA MET A 34 -8.16 -8.67 -2.11
C MET A 34 -7.14 -9.74 -2.46
N ILE A 35 -5.94 -9.35 -2.87
CA ILE A 35 -4.90 -10.29 -3.35
C ILE A 35 -3.68 -10.29 -2.46
N ALA A 36 -3.01 -11.44 -2.37
CA ALA A 36 -1.68 -11.56 -1.79
C ALA A 36 -0.61 -11.70 -2.88
N ILE A 37 0.52 -11.01 -2.71
CA ILE A 37 1.74 -11.24 -3.48
C ILE A 37 2.71 -11.97 -2.55
N VAL A 38 3.05 -13.22 -2.90
CA VAL A 38 3.91 -14.08 -2.09
C VAL A 38 5.19 -14.45 -2.85
N GLY A 39 6.22 -14.86 -2.11
CA GLY A 39 7.51 -15.31 -2.67
C GLY A 39 8.61 -15.20 -1.62
N THR A 40 9.79 -15.72 -1.93
CA THR A 40 10.96 -15.68 -1.05
C THR A 40 11.46 -14.24 -0.85
N SER A 41 12.31 -14.03 0.15
CA SER A 41 13.00 -12.75 0.32
C SER A 41 13.85 -12.46 -0.93
N GLY A 42 13.82 -11.22 -1.41
CA GLY A 42 14.54 -10.84 -2.64
C GLY A 42 13.85 -11.18 -3.96
N ALA A 43 12.71 -11.89 -3.95
CA ALA A 43 12.01 -12.29 -5.19
C ALA A 43 11.42 -11.13 -6.02
N GLY A 44 11.49 -9.86 -5.57
CA GLY A 44 10.96 -8.71 -6.30
C GLY A 44 9.58 -8.21 -5.83
N LYS A 45 9.01 -8.79 -4.76
CA LYS A 45 7.65 -8.45 -4.26
C LYS A 45 7.49 -6.96 -3.92
N SER A 46 8.35 -6.42 -3.06
CA SER A 46 8.32 -4.99 -2.65
C SER A 46 8.63 -4.08 -3.84
N THR A 47 9.51 -4.51 -4.78
CA THR A 47 9.75 -3.78 -6.03
C THR A 47 8.47 -3.66 -6.86
N LEU A 48 7.73 -4.76 -7.02
CA LEU A 48 6.45 -4.74 -7.72
C LEU A 48 5.44 -3.85 -7.00
N LEU A 49 5.36 -3.95 -5.68
CA LEU A 49 4.46 -3.11 -4.87
C LEU A 49 4.79 -1.63 -5.00
N HIS A 50 6.09 -1.25 -5.01
CA HIS A 50 6.54 0.13 -5.20
C HIS A 50 6.18 0.67 -6.60
N ILE A 51 6.25 -0.18 -7.64
CA ILE A 51 5.81 0.19 -9.00
C ILE A 51 4.30 0.40 -9.01
N LEU A 52 3.53 -0.51 -8.43
CA LEU A 52 2.06 -0.38 -8.29
C LEU A 52 1.68 0.91 -7.55
N GLY A 53 2.46 1.27 -6.52
CA GLY A 53 2.27 2.46 -5.69
C GLY A 53 2.81 3.77 -6.29
N PHE A 54 3.36 3.77 -7.50
CA PHE A 54 4.02 4.94 -8.11
C PHE A 54 5.15 5.52 -7.25
N ILE A 55 5.82 4.69 -6.45
CA ILE A 55 7.02 5.05 -5.69
C ILE A 55 8.24 4.88 -6.57
N ASP A 56 8.27 3.79 -7.35
CA ASP A 56 9.35 3.49 -8.26
C ASP A 56 8.84 3.39 -9.71
N ARG A 57 9.76 3.57 -10.66
CA ARG A 57 9.50 3.41 -12.10
C ARG A 57 10.01 2.07 -12.59
N TYR A 58 9.37 1.52 -13.60
CA TYR A 58 9.85 0.36 -14.33
C TYR A 58 10.70 0.80 -15.54
N ASP A 59 11.56 -0.10 -16.05
CA ASP A 59 12.46 0.17 -17.18
C ASP A 59 11.84 -0.23 -18.52
N LYS A 60 11.07 -1.34 -18.56
CA LYS A 60 10.38 -1.84 -19.76
C LYS A 60 9.00 -2.37 -19.40
N GLY A 61 8.16 -2.53 -20.41
CA GLY A 61 6.80 -3.03 -20.26
C GLY A 61 5.76 -1.92 -20.25
N GLU A 62 4.55 -2.25 -19.84
CA GLU A 62 3.43 -1.33 -19.79
C GLU A 62 2.64 -1.49 -18.49
N TYR A 63 2.39 -0.39 -17.79
CA TYR A 63 1.48 -0.32 -16.66
C TYR A 63 0.26 0.53 -17.05
N ILE A 64 -0.93 -0.08 -16.98
CA ILE A 64 -2.20 0.56 -17.28
C ILE A 64 -3.03 0.59 -15.99
N LEU A 65 -3.48 1.78 -15.58
CA LEU A 65 -4.41 1.98 -14.47
C LEU A 65 -5.70 2.58 -15.00
N ASP A 66 -6.83 1.90 -14.75
CA ASP A 66 -8.17 2.31 -15.19
C ASP A 66 -8.20 2.65 -16.71
N GLY A 67 -7.57 1.80 -17.53
CA GLY A 67 -7.46 1.97 -18.98
C GLY A 67 -6.46 3.03 -19.44
N THR A 68 -5.77 3.71 -18.53
CA THR A 68 -4.81 4.77 -18.85
C THR A 68 -3.36 4.29 -18.64
N PRO A 69 -2.50 4.31 -19.68
CA PRO A 69 -1.07 4.02 -19.53
C PRO A 69 -0.37 5.08 -18.67
N VAL A 70 0.32 4.63 -17.61
CA VAL A 70 0.95 5.56 -16.64
C VAL A 70 2.44 5.82 -16.89
N GLY A 71 3.12 4.99 -17.69
CA GLY A 71 4.57 5.01 -17.86
C GLY A 71 5.16 6.32 -18.41
N LYS A 72 4.36 7.11 -19.13
CA LYS A 72 4.78 8.41 -19.69
C LYS A 72 4.42 9.62 -18.81
N MET A 73 3.85 9.37 -17.62
CA MET A 73 3.50 10.45 -16.71
C MET A 73 4.73 11.07 -16.07
N ASN A 74 4.73 12.40 -15.89
CA ASN A 74 5.77 13.09 -15.15
C ASN A 74 5.58 12.89 -13.62
N GLU A 75 6.63 13.19 -12.84
CA GLU A 75 6.66 13.00 -11.39
C GLU A 75 5.49 13.68 -10.67
N ILE A 76 5.14 14.89 -11.10
CA ILE A 76 4.03 15.67 -10.49
C ILE A 76 2.70 14.94 -10.68
N LYS A 77 2.42 14.43 -11.88
CA LYS A 77 1.20 13.67 -12.16
C LYS A 77 1.18 12.36 -11.38
N MET A 78 2.31 11.65 -11.33
CA MET A 78 2.44 10.42 -10.54
C MET A 78 2.24 10.68 -9.04
N ALA A 79 2.82 11.75 -8.49
CA ALA A 79 2.63 12.11 -7.08
C ALA A 79 1.16 12.41 -6.75
N HIS A 80 0.44 13.08 -7.65
CA HIS A 80 -0.98 13.34 -7.47
C HIS A 80 -1.82 12.08 -7.57
N LEU A 81 -1.53 11.22 -8.55
CA LEU A 81 -2.23 9.96 -8.73
C LEU A 81 -2.02 9.05 -7.51
N ARG A 82 -0.77 8.98 -7.00
CA ARG A 82 -0.45 8.27 -5.76
C ARG A 82 -1.27 8.80 -4.58
N ASN A 83 -1.28 10.13 -4.37
CA ASN A 83 -2.03 10.73 -3.27
C ASN A 83 -3.54 10.50 -3.36
N GLU A 84 -4.10 10.46 -4.58
CA GLU A 84 -5.54 10.35 -4.80
C GLU A 84 -6.03 8.89 -4.85
N LYS A 85 -5.26 7.99 -5.48
CA LYS A 85 -5.70 6.63 -5.80
C LYS A 85 -5.10 5.55 -4.93
N ILE A 86 -3.96 5.82 -4.28
CA ILE A 86 -3.17 4.80 -3.58
C ILE A 86 -3.09 5.13 -2.09
N GLY A 87 -3.48 4.18 -1.25
CA GLY A 87 -3.12 4.14 0.16
C GLY A 87 -1.96 3.18 0.35
N MET A 88 -0.83 3.65 0.89
CA MET A 88 0.36 2.83 1.10
C MET A 88 0.58 2.55 2.58
N ILE A 89 0.82 1.29 2.92
CA ILE A 89 1.16 0.81 4.26
C ILE A 89 2.51 0.12 4.16
N MET A 90 3.50 0.66 4.86
CA MET A 90 4.88 0.18 4.87
C MET A 90 5.11 -0.76 6.07
N GLN A 91 6.08 -1.65 5.94
CA GLN A 91 6.46 -2.61 6.97
C GLN A 91 6.88 -1.95 8.30
N ASP A 92 7.55 -0.80 8.24
CA ASP A 92 8.02 0.00 9.38
C ASP A 92 7.01 1.06 9.85
N PHE A 93 5.73 0.94 9.42
CA PHE A 93 4.65 1.88 9.65
C PHE A 93 4.87 3.27 9.03
N ALA A 94 6.10 3.75 8.88
CA ALA A 94 6.50 5.08 8.40
C ALA A 94 5.72 6.22 9.08
N LEU A 95 5.46 6.12 10.38
CA LEU A 95 4.77 7.14 11.18
C LEU A 95 5.78 8.10 11.81
N ILE A 96 5.39 9.38 11.94
CA ILE A 96 6.18 10.37 12.67
C ILE A 96 5.88 10.19 14.15
N GLU A 97 6.85 9.70 14.93
CA GLU A 97 6.66 9.23 16.30
C GLU A 97 6.27 10.33 17.29
N ASP A 98 6.78 11.54 17.11
CA ASP A 98 6.45 12.70 17.95
C ASP A 98 5.12 13.38 17.61
N TYR A 99 4.53 13.04 16.45
CA TYR A 99 3.22 13.53 16.05
C TYR A 99 2.10 12.74 16.73
N THR A 100 0.95 13.39 16.89
CA THR A 100 -0.27 12.70 17.32
C THR A 100 -0.81 11.78 16.21
N LEU A 101 -1.71 10.86 16.58
CA LEU A 101 -2.41 10.03 15.59
C LEU A 101 -3.12 10.91 14.56
N ARG A 102 -3.84 11.93 15.05
CA ARG A 102 -4.54 12.90 14.22
C ARG A 102 -3.60 13.56 13.21
N ASP A 103 -2.44 14.01 13.66
CA ASP A 103 -1.51 14.76 12.80
C ASP A 103 -0.85 13.85 11.77
N ASN A 104 -0.52 12.59 12.11
CA ASN A 104 -0.05 11.59 11.14
C ASN A 104 -1.11 11.28 10.06
N VAL A 105 -2.37 11.10 10.45
CA VAL A 105 -3.46 10.80 9.52
C VAL A 105 -3.84 12.01 8.68
N LEU A 106 -3.58 13.22 9.13
CA LEU A 106 -3.85 14.46 8.40
C LEU A 106 -2.89 14.66 7.20
N ILE A 107 -1.65 14.16 7.28
CA ILE A 107 -0.59 14.40 6.28
C ILE A 107 -1.06 14.21 4.83
N PRO A 108 -1.69 13.09 4.42
CA PRO A 108 -2.10 12.90 3.03
C PRO A 108 -3.13 13.94 2.55
N LEU A 109 -3.97 14.44 3.45
CA LEU A 109 -4.96 15.46 3.12
C LEU A 109 -4.34 16.84 2.89
N ASP A 110 -3.17 17.12 3.48
CA ASP A 110 -2.46 18.37 3.27
C ASP A 110 -1.77 18.42 1.91
N PHE A 111 -1.41 17.27 1.34
CA PHE A 111 -0.86 17.13 0.01
C PHE A 111 -1.94 16.91 -1.09
N SER A 112 -3.21 16.85 -0.71
CA SER A 112 -4.31 16.66 -1.67
C SER A 112 -4.52 17.90 -2.53
N LYS A 113 -4.72 17.71 -3.83
CA LYS A 113 -5.15 18.79 -4.74
C LYS A 113 -6.57 19.29 -4.44
N LYS A 114 -7.40 18.47 -3.82
CA LYS A 114 -8.78 18.84 -3.46
C LYS A 114 -8.71 19.88 -2.35
N LYS A 115 -9.17 21.09 -2.65
CA LYS A 115 -9.30 22.14 -1.62
C LYS A 115 -10.35 21.71 -0.60
N MET A 116 -9.94 21.45 0.62
CA MET A 116 -10.79 21.05 1.73
C MET A 116 -10.70 22.08 2.85
N ARG A 117 -11.86 22.42 3.46
CA ARG A 117 -11.88 23.25 4.68
C ARG A 117 -11.27 22.46 5.85
N LYS A 118 -10.69 23.16 6.82
CA LYS A 118 -10.08 22.54 8.02
C LYS A 118 -11.05 21.58 8.74
N LYS A 119 -12.32 21.94 8.86
CA LYS A 119 -13.37 21.09 9.47
C LYS A 119 -13.59 19.80 8.67
N GLU A 120 -13.57 19.87 7.35
CA GLU A 120 -13.73 18.68 6.49
C GLU A 120 -12.55 17.74 6.63
N LYS A 121 -11.30 18.24 6.59
CA LYS A 121 -10.10 17.44 6.84
C LYS A 121 -10.17 16.73 8.19
N LEU A 122 -10.55 17.48 9.25
CA LEU A 122 -10.66 16.91 10.59
C LEU A 122 -11.71 15.79 10.65
N ASN A 123 -12.87 15.98 10.03
CA ASN A 123 -13.90 14.95 9.99
C ASN A 123 -13.40 13.68 9.29
N ARG A 124 -12.68 13.80 8.15
CA ARG A 124 -12.08 12.63 7.45
C ARG A 124 -11.05 11.91 8.32
N VAL A 125 -10.20 12.67 9.02
CA VAL A 125 -9.22 12.10 9.96
C VAL A 125 -9.92 11.31 11.07
N ILE A 126 -10.96 11.87 11.69
CA ILE A 126 -11.71 11.19 12.75
C ILE A 126 -12.40 9.94 12.21
N SER A 127 -13.06 10.01 11.04
CA SER A 127 -13.68 8.84 10.40
C SER A 127 -12.66 7.74 10.08
N ALA A 128 -11.47 8.10 9.57
CA ALA A 128 -10.43 7.13 9.29
C ALA A 128 -9.88 6.46 10.58
N LEU A 129 -9.71 7.22 11.65
CA LEU A 129 -9.31 6.68 12.96
C LEU A 129 -10.42 5.80 13.57
N GLU A 130 -11.68 6.16 13.40
CA GLU A 130 -12.83 5.37 13.84
C GLU A 130 -12.92 4.03 13.08
N ALA A 131 -12.67 4.03 11.77
CA ALA A 131 -12.64 2.84 10.94
C ALA A 131 -11.62 1.79 11.41
N VAL A 132 -10.57 2.19 12.11
CA VAL A 132 -9.55 1.28 12.67
C VAL A 132 -9.62 1.13 14.20
N GLY A 133 -10.65 1.72 14.84
CA GLY A 133 -10.85 1.63 16.30
C GLY A 133 -9.87 2.46 17.12
N MET A 134 -9.34 3.59 16.56
CA MET A 134 -8.33 4.42 17.21
C MET A 134 -8.80 5.86 17.52
N LYS A 135 -10.08 6.17 17.33
CA LYS A 135 -10.66 7.52 17.51
C LYS A 135 -10.37 8.12 18.87
N GLU A 136 -10.59 7.35 19.96
CA GLU A 136 -10.40 7.82 21.35
C GLU A 136 -8.95 8.17 21.68
N HIS A 137 -8.01 7.72 20.85
CA HIS A 137 -6.58 7.97 21.03
C HIS A 137 -6.04 9.05 20.10
N CYS A 138 -6.88 9.81 19.40
CA CYS A 138 -6.49 10.72 18.32
C CYS A 138 -5.45 11.79 18.73
N HIS A 139 -5.39 12.17 20.00
CA HIS A 139 -4.44 13.14 20.55
C HIS A 139 -3.18 12.53 21.15
N LYS A 140 -3.08 11.18 21.23
CA LYS A 140 -1.85 10.53 21.72
C LYS A 140 -0.72 10.68 20.71
N PRO A 141 0.55 10.86 21.15
CA PRO A 141 1.70 10.76 20.30
C PRO A 141 1.95 9.29 19.91
N VAL A 142 2.40 9.05 18.66
CA VAL A 142 2.60 7.71 18.10
C VAL A 142 3.62 6.88 18.89
N LYS A 143 4.66 7.49 19.45
CA LYS A 143 5.67 6.81 20.27
C LYS A 143 5.12 6.07 21.51
N GLN A 144 3.89 6.38 21.94
CA GLN A 144 3.22 5.72 23.07
C GLN A 144 2.37 4.51 22.66
N LEU A 145 2.37 4.14 21.38
CA LEU A 145 1.54 3.08 20.85
C LEU A 145 2.27 1.75 20.78
N SER A 146 1.53 0.65 20.97
CA SER A 146 2.01 -0.69 20.63
C SER A 146 2.14 -0.86 19.10
N GLY A 147 2.87 -1.89 18.64
CA GLY A 147 3.04 -2.20 17.21
C GLY A 147 1.70 -2.34 16.47
N GLY A 148 0.74 -3.10 17.05
CA GLY A 148 -0.59 -3.24 16.45
C GLY A 148 -1.39 -1.94 16.41
N GLN A 149 -1.23 -1.06 17.39
CA GLN A 149 -1.84 0.28 17.37
C GLN A 149 -1.18 1.16 16.30
N LYS A 150 0.16 1.15 16.18
CA LYS A 150 0.88 1.84 15.11
C LYS A 150 0.39 1.37 13.74
N GLN A 151 0.21 0.07 13.56
CA GLN A 151 -0.33 -0.50 12.30
C GLN A 151 -1.73 0.03 11.98
N ARG A 152 -2.64 0.06 12.95
CA ARG A 152 -3.97 0.63 12.78
C ARG A 152 -3.92 2.11 12.35
N VAL A 153 -3.01 2.90 12.93
CA VAL A 153 -2.82 4.31 12.55
C VAL A 153 -2.24 4.42 11.12
N ALA A 154 -1.30 3.56 10.74
CA ALA A 154 -0.77 3.51 9.38
C ALA A 154 -1.88 3.18 8.35
N ILE A 155 -2.78 2.24 8.69
CA ILE A 155 -3.96 1.95 7.88
C ILE A 155 -4.90 3.17 7.80
N ALA A 156 -5.20 3.83 8.94
CA ALA A 156 -6.04 5.03 8.94
C ALA A 156 -5.47 6.13 8.04
N ARG A 157 -4.15 6.36 8.12
CA ARG A 157 -3.45 7.31 7.24
C ARG A 157 -3.56 6.92 5.77
N ALA A 158 -3.45 5.63 5.47
CA ALA A 158 -3.54 5.14 4.10
C ALA A 158 -4.95 5.34 3.49
N ILE A 159 -6.02 5.21 4.28
CA ILE A 159 -7.41 5.31 3.78
C ILE A 159 -8.02 6.71 3.83
N VAL A 160 -7.38 7.70 4.45
CA VAL A 160 -7.98 9.03 4.76
C VAL A 160 -8.39 9.82 3.51
N ASN A 161 -7.69 9.63 2.38
CA ASN A 161 -8.02 10.24 1.08
C ASN A 161 -9.07 9.45 0.29
N ASP A 162 -9.59 8.35 0.85
CA ASP A 162 -10.52 7.45 0.17
C ASP A 162 -9.94 6.87 -1.14
N PRO A 163 -8.76 6.21 -1.07
CA PRO A 163 -8.12 5.65 -2.25
C PRO A 163 -8.88 4.43 -2.77
N SER A 164 -8.78 4.17 -4.09
CA SER A 164 -9.33 2.95 -4.70
C SER A 164 -8.45 1.72 -4.51
N PHE A 165 -7.13 1.92 -4.28
CA PHE A 165 -6.16 0.86 -4.05
C PHE A 165 -5.47 1.03 -2.69
N LEU A 166 -5.41 -0.05 -1.93
CA LEU A 166 -4.64 -0.15 -0.70
C LEU A 166 -3.51 -1.15 -0.92
N LEU A 167 -2.28 -0.69 -0.80
CA LEU A 167 -1.07 -1.48 -0.97
C LEU A 167 -0.38 -1.63 0.37
N ALA A 168 -0.08 -2.86 0.78
CA ALA A 168 0.52 -3.16 2.07
C ALA A 168 1.75 -4.05 1.92
N ASP A 169 2.89 -3.58 2.42
CA ASP A 169 4.14 -4.35 2.45
C ASP A 169 4.34 -4.95 3.83
N GLU A 170 4.24 -6.28 3.93
CA GLU A 170 4.38 -7.08 5.17
C GLU A 170 3.61 -6.49 6.37
N PRO A 171 2.29 -6.18 6.23
CA PRO A 171 1.56 -5.37 7.21
C PRO A 171 1.38 -6.03 8.58
N THR A 172 1.75 -7.29 8.72
CA THR A 172 1.60 -8.08 9.95
C THR A 172 2.89 -8.74 10.40
N GLY A 173 4.00 -8.53 9.66
CA GLY A 173 5.26 -9.25 9.89
C GLY A 173 5.92 -9.05 11.25
N ALA A 174 5.57 -7.96 11.97
CA ALA A 174 6.08 -7.67 13.32
C ALA A 174 5.02 -7.85 14.42
N LEU A 175 3.87 -8.50 14.12
CA LEU A 175 2.74 -8.61 15.03
C LEU A 175 2.54 -10.06 15.50
N ASP A 176 1.98 -10.22 16.70
CA ASP A 176 1.51 -11.53 17.17
C ASP A 176 0.26 -11.98 16.39
N SER A 177 -0.06 -13.28 16.47
CA SER A 177 -1.15 -13.92 15.72
C SER A 177 -2.52 -13.29 16.01
N LYS A 178 -2.81 -12.92 17.26
CA LYS A 178 -4.07 -12.29 17.64
C LYS A 178 -4.19 -10.89 17.01
N THR A 179 -3.15 -10.12 17.09
CA THR A 179 -3.09 -8.77 16.47
C THR A 179 -3.17 -8.87 14.94
N THR A 180 -2.50 -9.87 14.35
CA THR A 180 -2.60 -10.19 12.91
C THR A 180 -4.05 -10.44 12.50
N ASP A 181 -4.80 -11.26 13.27
CA ASP A 181 -6.22 -11.52 13.01
C ASP A 181 -7.07 -10.25 13.03
N GLU A 182 -6.80 -9.36 13.98
CA GLU A 182 -7.50 -8.09 14.09
C GLU A 182 -7.21 -7.15 12.92
N ILE A 183 -5.94 -7.07 12.48
CA ILE A 183 -5.53 -6.27 11.31
C ILE A 183 -6.14 -6.83 10.03
N MET A 184 -6.14 -8.14 9.84
CA MET A 184 -6.75 -8.77 8.66
C MET A 184 -8.27 -8.55 8.59
N LYS A 185 -8.97 -8.49 9.73
CA LYS A 185 -10.38 -8.09 9.77
C LYS A 185 -10.59 -6.63 9.32
N VAL A 186 -9.65 -5.74 9.64
CA VAL A 186 -9.69 -4.35 9.14
C VAL A 186 -9.52 -4.33 7.63
N PHE A 187 -8.53 -5.04 7.06
CA PHE A 187 -8.34 -5.13 5.60
C PHE A 187 -9.57 -5.71 4.89
N LYS A 188 -10.14 -6.79 5.44
CA LYS A 188 -11.34 -7.42 4.87
C LYS A 188 -12.51 -6.44 4.81
N ARG A 189 -12.78 -5.69 5.88
CA ARG A 189 -13.84 -4.68 5.90
C ARG A 189 -13.59 -3.57 4.87
N ILE A 190 -12.36 -3.08 4.77
CA ILE A 190 -11.97 -2.08 3.77
C ILE A 190 -12.21 -2.60 2.34
N ASN A 191 -11.93 -3.88 2.10
CA ASN A 191 -12.19 -4.52 0.81
C ASN A 191 -13.70 -4.70 0.55
N GLU A 192 -14.48 -5.09 1.54
CA GLU A 192 -15.94 -5.21 1.46
C GLU A 192 -16.63 -3.85 1.16
N GLU A 193 -15.99 -2.74 1.48
CA GLU A 193 -16.40 -1.39 1.08
C GLU A 193 -16.09 -1.07 -0.41
N GLY A 194 -15.54 -2.03 -1.17
CA GLY A 194 -15.27 -1.94 -2.61
C GLY A 194 -13.84 -1.53 -2.99
N ARG A 195 -12.93 -1.34 -2.02
CA ARG A 195 -11.53 -1.02 -2.32
C ARG A 195 -10.74 -2.25 -2.68
N THR A 196 -9.83 -2.10 -3.64
CA THR A 196 -8.86 -3.15 -4.00
C THR A 196 -7.74 -3.17 -2.97
N VAL A 197 -7.40 -4.35 -2.46
CA VAL A 197 -6.34 -4.53 -1.46
C VAL A 197 -5.26 -5.46 -2.00
N VAL A 198 -4.01 -5.02 -1.97
CA VAL A 198 -2.84 -5.81 -2.36
C VAL A 198 -1.92 -5.94 -1.16
N ILE A 199 -1.67 -7.15 -0.71
CA ILE A 199 -0.83 -7.44 0.45
C ILE A 199 0.40 -8.24 -0.02
N VAL A 200 1.58 -7.67 0.16
CA VAL A 200 2.83 -8.44 0.07
C VAL A 200 3.04 -9.13 1.40
N THR A 201 3.26 -10.44 1.38
CA THR A 201 3.55 -11.22 2.58
C THR A 201 4.31 -12.50 2.28
N HIS A 202 5.07 -12.98 3.26
CA HIS A 202 5.64 -14.32 3.29
C HIS A 202 4.84 -15.25 4.23
N ASP A 203 3.81 -14.75 4.93
CA ASP A 203 2.95 -15.51 5.83
C ASP A 203 1.79 -16.15 5.04
N ASN A 204 1.79 -17.48 4.96
CA ASN A 204 0.72 -18.24 4.30
C ASN A 204 -0.64 -18.01 4.95
N SER A 205 -0.70 -17.82 6.27
CA SER A 205 -1.97 -17.59 6.99
C SER A 205 -2.63 -16.27 6.58
N VAL A 206 -1.84 -15.27 6.20
CA VAL A 206 -2.32 -14.00 5.64
C VAL A 206 -2.74 -14.19 4.18
N ALA A 207 -1.94 -14.91 3.39
CA ALA A 207 -2.23 -15.15 1.99
C ALA A 207 -3.54 -15.95 1.79
N GLU A 208 -3.82 -16.94 2.62
CA GLU A 208 -5.04 -17.75 2.59
C GLU A 208 -6.33 -16.93 2.85
N ARG A 209 -6.21 -15.75 3.45
CA ARG A 209 -7.36 -14.83 3.69
C ARG A 209 -7.66 -13.93 2.49
N CYS A 210 -6.80 -13.94 1.49
CA CYS A 210 -6.99 -13.19 0.25
C CYS A 210 -7.77 -14.03 -0.77
N SER A 211 -8.50 -13.36 -1.67
CA SER A 211 -9.30 -14.04 -2.70
C SER A 211 -8.45 -14.70 -3.77
N ARG A 212 -7.20 -14.23 -3.95
CA ARG A 212 -6.24 -14.74 -4.94
C ARG A 212 -4.80 -14.48 -4.50
N VAL A 213 -3.91 -15.36 -4.90
CA VAL A 213 -2.46 -15.25 -4.65
C VAL A 213 -1.73 -15.09 -5.97
N ILE A 214 -0.80 -14.15 -6.02
CA ILE A 214 0.19 -13.99 -7.08
C ILE A 214 1.53 -14.41 -6.50
N ARG A 215 2.15 -15.45 -7.03
CA ARG A 215 3.47 -15.91 -6.59
C ARG A 215 4.55 -15.31 -7.46
N ILE A 216 5.58 -14.75 -6.81
CA ILE A 216 6.77 -14.21 -7.49
C ILE A 216 7.99 -15.03 -7.04
N GLU A 217 8.73 -15.54 -8.00
CA GLU A 217 10.01 -16.23 -7.80
C GLU A 217 11.02 -15.65 -8.79
N ASP A 218 12.19 -15.28 -8.30
CA ASP A 218 13.29 -14.72 -9.11
C ASP A 218 12.83 -13.62 -10.11
N GLY A 219 12.02 -12.68 -9.64
CA GLY A 219 11.53 -11.56 -10.44
C GLY A 219 10.46 -11.90 -11.48
N MET A 220 9.90 -13.10 -11.48
CA MET A 220 8.87 -13.56 -12.40
C MET A 220 7.61 -14.02 -11.67
N VAL A 221 6.44 -13.84 -12.31
CA VAL A 221 5.20 -14.45 -11.83
C VAL A 221 5.20 -15.93 -12.20
N VAL A 222 5.07 -16.80 -11.19
CA VAL A 222 4.91 -18.24 -11.38
C VAL A 222 3.44 -18.63 -11.15
N LYS A 223 3.00 -19.62 -11.92
CA LYS A 223 1.60 -20.10 -11.86
C LYS A 223 1.38 -21.04 -10.69
#